data_6f9493c7ac131f0b26418c2338eb68cc
#
_entry.id   6f9493c7ac131f0b26418c2338eb68cc
#
_cell.length_a   1.000
_cell.length_b   1.000
_cell.length_c   1.000
_cell.angle_alpha   90.00
_cell.angle_beta   90.00
_cell.angle_gamma   90.00
#
_symmetry.space_group_name_H-M   'P 1'
#
loop_
_entity.id
_entity.type
_entity.pdbx_description
1 polymer ?
#
loop_
_entity_poly.entity_id
_entity_poly.type
_entity_poly.pdbx_seq_one_letter_code
_entity_poly.pdbx_strand_id
1 'polypeptide(L)'
;VAQNIKTVDFGDAVFAPYAMKTMNGVQVAVVGQAFPYTPIANPRYFTPNWTFGIQEENMQKVVDEARAKGAKVVVVLSHNGMDVDLKMASRVRGIDAIMGGHTHDGVPAPVKVKNPGGVTLVTNAGSNGKFLGVLDFDVKGGKVADFRYKLLPVFSNLLPADAGMSALIKKIRAPYESKLAEKLAVTDGLLYRRGNFNGSFDQVILDGLLKQKSAEISFSPGFRWGTSLLPGESITMEHLLDQTAITYPYTTVTNMSGEMIKTVLEDVADNLFNPDPYYQQGGDMVRVGGLQYTIDPAGGAGKRISEMRLNGNLIE
;
A
#
# COMPACT_ATOMS: atom_id res chain seq x y z
N VAL A 1 12.18 12.63 5.13
CA VAL A 1 12.57 13.02 3.76
C VAL A 1 11.46 12.66 2.80
N ALA A 2 11.17 13.53 1.80
CA ALA A 2 10.24 13.26 0.71
C ALA A 2 10.51 14.25 -0.44
N GLN A 3 10.86 13.72 -1.62
CA GLN A 3 11.17 14.56 -2.77
C GLN A 3 9.92 15.06 -3.50
N ASN A 4 8.79 14.38 -3.33
CA ASN A 4 7.58 14.55 -4.13
C ASN A 4 6.43 15.25 -3.39
N ILE A 5 6.69 15.88 -2.24
CA ILE A 5 5.69 16.69 -1.53
C ILE A 5 6.07 18.16 -1.67
N LYS A 6 5.18 18.96 -2.26
CA LYS A 6 5.40 20.38 -2.55
C LYS A 6 4.23 21.23 -2.06
N THR A 7 4.48 22.50 -1.82
CA THR A 7 3.41 23.46 -1.53
C THR A 7 2.53 23.67 -2.76
N VAL A 8 1.23 23.92 -2.54
CA VAL A 8 0.28 24.22 -3.64
C VAL A 8 0.61 25.55 -4.31
N ASP A 9 0.96 26.58 -3.52
CA ASP A 9 1.08 27.95 -4.00
C ASP A 9 2.32 28.19 -4.88
N PHE A 10 3.50 27.71 -4.43
CA PHE A 10 4.77 27.99 -5.09
C PHE A 10 5.52 26.75 -5.58
N GLY A 11 5.04 25.55 -5.25
CA GLY A 11 5.74 24.31 -5.61
C GLY A 11 7.03 24.08 -4.84
N ASP A 12 7.22 24.75 -3.71
CA ASP A 12 8.40 24.59 -2.86
C ASP A 12 8.39 23.22 -2.16
N ALA A 13 9.58 22.65 -1.94
CA ALA A 13 9.73 21.41 -1.22
C ALA A 13 9.27 21.56 0.24
N VAL A 14 8.31 20.74 0.69
CA VAL A 14 7.84 20.75 2.07
C VAL A 14 8.83 20.05 3.01
N PHE A 15 9.53 19.06 2.52
CA PHE A 15 10.52 18.27 3.27
C PHE A 15 11.85 18.23 2.54
N ALA A 16 12.94 18.00 3.28
CA ALA A 16 14.22 17.67 2.66
C ALA A 16 14.03 16.47 1.71
N PRO A 17 14.48 16.53 0.45
CA PRO A 17 14.26 15.45 -0.50
C PRO A 17 15.06 14.19 -0.19
N TYR A 18 16.21 14.35 0.46
CA TYR A 18 17.08 13.24 0.89
C TYR A 18 17.89 13.62 2.13
N ALA A 19 18.50 12.60 2.74
CA ALA A 19 19.50 12.74 3.80
C ALA A 19 20.80 12.05 3.40
N MET A 20 21.93 12.68 3.69
CA MET A 20 23.26 12.06 3.53
C MET A 20 23.66 11.34 4.81
N LYS A 21 24.13 10.11 4.68
CA LYS A 21 24.65 9.27 5.76
C LYS A 21 26.02 8.72 5.40
N THR A 22 26.91 8.65 6.37
CA THR A 22 28.18 7.91 6.22
C THR A 22 28.00 6.53 6.84
N MET A 23 28.12 5.49 6.04
CA MET A 23 28.00 4.10 6.47
C MET A 23 29.29 3.36 6.11
N ASN A 24 30.04 2.90 7.11
CA ASN A 24 31.34 2.24 6.92
C ASN A 24 32.30 3.04 6.01
N GLY A 25 32.34 4.38 6.19
CA GLY A 25 33.17 5.29 5.39
C GLY A 25 32.61 5.63 4.00
N VAL A 26 31.48 5.06 3.60
CA VAL A 26 30.81 5.34 2.31
C VAL A 26 29.71 6.38 2.49
N GLN A 27 29.69 7.39 1.61
CA GLN A 27 28.60 8.38 1.56
C GLN A 27 27.38 7.76 0.87
N VAL A 28 26.28 7.66 1.60
CA VAL A 28 24.99 7.12 1.14
C VAL A 28 23.94 8.23 1.17
N ALA A 29 23.26 8.45 0.05
CA ALA A 29 22.07 9.29 0.02
C ALA A 29 20.82 8.41 0.20
N VAL A 30 19.95 8.80 1.11
CA VAL A 30 18.64 8.19 1.33
C VAL A 30 17.58 9.17 0.88
N VAL A 31 16.98 8.94 -0.28
CA VAL A 31 15.92 9.75 -0.90
C VAL A 31 14.56 9.24 -0.46
N GLY A 32 13.64 10.13 -0.11
CA GLY A 32 12.27 9.74 0.24
C GLY A 32 11.30 9.92 -0.93
N GLN A 33 10.41 8.97 -1.09
CA GLN A 33 9.30 8.99 -2.05
C GLN A 33 8.00 8.65 -1.32
N ALA A 34 7.19 9.65 -1.03
CA ALA A 34 5.91 9.48 -0.38
C ALA A 34 4.86 8.92 -1.36
N PHE A 35 3.78 8.34 -0.82
CA PHE A 35 2.68 7.83 -1.63
C PHE A 35 2.10 8.91 -2.54
N PRO A 36 2.17 8.75 -3.86
CA PRO A 36 1.86 9.82 -4.81
C PRO A 36 0.37 10.19 -4.85
N TYR A 37 -0.50 9.25 -4.47
CA TYR A 37 -1.95 9.42 -4.53
C TYR A 37 -2.59 9.73 -3.16
N THR A 38 -1.80 10.19 -2.19
CA THR A 38 -2.28 10.59 -0.86
C THR A 38 -3.52 11.51 -0.90
N PRO A 39 -3.63 12.53 -1.80
CA PRO A 39 -4.81 13.38 -1.86
C PRO A 39 -6.06 12.72 -2.42
N ILE A 40 -5.93 11.58 -3.10
CA ILE A 40 -7.07 10.79 -3.62
C ILE A 40 -7.53 9.79 -2.57
N ALA A 41 -6.58 9.14 -1.88
CA ALA A 41 -6.85 8.13 -0.87
C ALA A 41 -7.35 8.70 0.47
N ASN A 42 -7.27 10.03 0.66
CA ASN A 42 -7.61 10.70 1.92
C ASN A 42 -8.46 11.96 1.71
N PRO A 43 -9.22 12.40 2.73
CA PRO A 43 -9.93 13.67 2.67
C PRO A 43 -9.00 14.83 2.34
N ARG A 44 -9.42 15.69 1.43
CA ARG A 44 -8.64 16.86 1.01
C ARG A 44 -8.17 17.73 2.18
N TYR A 45 -8.95 17.82 3.26
CA TYR A 45 -8.59 18.62 4.42
C TYR A 45 -7.43 18.06 5.25
N PHE A 46 -6.94 16.83 4.98
CA PHE A 46 -5.74 16.31 5.63
C PHE A 46 -4.47 16.94 5.06
N THR A 47 -4.48 17.28 3.78
CA THR A 47 -3.33 17.85 3.09
C THR A 47 -3.73 19.03 2.21
N PRO A 48 -4.39 20.08 2.76
CA PRO A 48 -5.01 21.14 1.96
C PRO A 48 -3.98 21.96 1.19
N ASN A 49 -2.76 22.11 1.73
CA ASN A 49 -1.73 23.00 1.21
C ASN A 49 -0.59 22.26 0.48
N TRP A 50 -0.73 20.92 0.30
CA TRP A 50 0.32 20.11 -0.29
C TRP A 50 -0.13 19.42 -1.57
N THR A 51 0.81 19.30 -2.51
CA THR A 51 0.70 18.47 -3.71
C THR A 51 1.60 17.24 -3.57
N PHE A 52 1.17 16.17 -4.23
CA PHE A 52 1.87 14.91 -4.31
C PHE A 52 2.01 14.50 -5.78
N GLY A 53 2.61 13.38 -6.05
CA GLY A 53 2.75 12.81 -7.39
C GLY A 53 3.98 11.93 -7.46
N ILE A 54 4.14 11.23 -8.55
CA ILE A 54 5.33 10.39 -8.79
C ILE A 54 6.56 11.28 -8.98
N GLN A 55 6.44 12.36 -9.76
CA GLN A 55 7.47 13.40 -9.99
C GLN A 55 8.82 12.80 -10.40
N GLU A 56 8.81 11.96 -11.45
CA GLU A 56 9.99 11.26 -11.98
C GLU A 56 11.15 12.22 -12.31
N GLU A 57 10.85 13.34 -12.98
CA GLU A 57 11.87 14.33 -13.33
C GLU A 57 12.51 14.99 -12.09
N ASN A 58 11.72 15.21 -11.04
CA ASN A 58 12.26 15.74 -9.79
C ASN A 58 13.10 14.69 -9.08
N MET A 59 12.70 13.41 -9.11
CA MET A 59 13.52 12.31 -8.61
C MET A 59 14.88 12.29 -9.30
N GLN A 60 14.94 12.43 -10.63
CA GLN A 60 16.21 12.47 -11.36
C GLN A 60 17.09 13.64 -10.91
N LYS A 61 16.52 14.86 -10.76
CA LYS A 61 17.26 16.04 -10.27
C LYS A 61 17.84 15.81 -8.86
N VAL A 62 17.05 15.23 -7.97
CA VAL A 62 17.46 14.93 -6.59
C VAL A 62 18.58 13.89 -6.55
N VAL A 63 18.50 12.85 -7.38
CA VAL A 63 19.55 11.84 -7.50
C VAL A 63 20.84 12.46 -8.04
N ASP A 64 20.76 13.25 -9.09
CA ASP A 64 21.92 13.92 -9.70
C ASP A 64 22.58 14.90 -8.68
N GLU A 65 21.79 15.65 -7.91
CA GLU A 65 22.28 16.52 -6.84
C GLU A 65 22.99 15.72 -5.74
N ALA A 66 22.38 14.63 -5.26
CA ALA A 66 22.98 13.79 -4.23
C ALA A 66 24.32 13.18 -4.70
N ARG A 67 24.41 12.74 -5.95
CA ARG A 67 25.64 12.25 -6.57
C ARG A 67 26.70 13.35 -6.66
N ALA A 68 26.32 14.54 -7.10
CA ALA A 68 27.24 15.71 -7.17
C ALA A 68 27.79 16.11 -5.79
N LYS A 69 27.00 15.93 -4.72
CA LYS A 69 27.43 16.13 -3.32
C LYS A 69 28.24 14.95 -2.74
N GLY A 70 28.58 13.97 -3.55
CA GLY A 70 29.52 12.90 -3.20
C GLY A 70 28.90 11.57 -2.79
N ALA A 71 27.57 11.39 -2.92
CA ALA A 71 26.94 10.11 -2.67
C ALA A 71 27.51 9.01 -3.59
N LYS A 72 28.04 7.96 -2.98
CA LYS A 72 28.55 6.76 -3.65
C LYS A 72 27.47 5.69 -3.82
N VAL A 73 26.47 5.72 -2.95
CA VAL A 73 25.28 4.88 -2.99
C VAL A 73 24.04 5.78 -2.86
N VAL A 74 23.03 5.55 -3.70
CA VAL A 74 21.73 6.23 -3.60
C VAL A 74 20.65 5.18 -3.40
N VAL A 75 19.95 5.26 -2.29
CA VAL A 75 18.82 4.40 -1.94
C VAL A 75 17.55 5.25 -1.90
N VAL A 76 16.49 4.80 -2.55
CA VAL A 76 15.17 5.41 -2.44
C VAL A 76 14.32 4.60 -1.47
N LEU A 77 13.75 5.25 -0.45
CA LEU A 77 12.70 4.70 0.38
C LEU A 77 11.36 5.10 -0.23
N SER A 78 10.67 4.15 -0.83
CA SER A 78 9.49 4.41 -1.64
C SER A 78 8.21 3.86 -1.04
N HIS A 79 7.14 4.64 -1.15
CA HIS A 79 5.77 4.17 -0.89
C HIS A 79 4.90 4.21 -2.16
N ASN A 80 5.50 4.08 -3.34
CA ASN A 80 4.78 4.10 -4.62
C ASN A 80 3.96 2.83 -4.89
N GLY A 81 4.46 1.68 -4.45
CA GLY A 81 4.05 0.35 -4.89
C GLY A 81 5.02 -0.27 -5.89
N MET A 82 5.02 -1.60 -5.95
CA MET A 82 6.05 -2.38 -6.69
C MET A 82 6.09 -2.06 -8.18
N ASP A 83 4.93 -2.01 -8.85
CA ASP A 83 4.86 -1.77 -10.31
C ASP A 83 5.31 -0.35 -10.68
N VAL A 84 4.94 0.64 -9.87
CA VAL A 84 5.39 2.04 -10.04
C VAL A 84 6.89 2.15 -9.82
N ASP A 85 7.43 1.46 -8.80
CA ASP A 85 8.87 1.46 -8.51
C ASP A 85 9.68 0.78 -9.61
N LEU A 86 9.18 -0.30 -10.20
CA LEU A 86 9.80 -0.95 -11.36
C LEU A 86 9.87 -0.02 -12.57
N LYS A 87 8.78 0.70 -12.87
CA LYS A 87 8.77 1.68 -13.94
C LYS A 87 9.70 2.85 -13.64
N MET A 88 9.68 3.42 -12.43
CA MET A 88 10.60 4.50 -12.03
C MET A 88 12.06 4.06 -12.14
N ALA A 89 12.41 2.85 -11.67
CA ALA A 89 13.75 2.29 -11.77
C ALA A 89 14.24 2.15 -13.21
N SER A 90 13.34 1.88 -14.17
CA SER A 90 13.69 1.77 -15.60
C SER A 90 13.98 3.13 -16.25
N ARG A 91 13.56 4.23 -15.65
CA ARG A 91 13.60 5.58 -16.23
C ARG A 91 14.59 6.51 -15.53
N VAL A 92 14.69 6.42 -14.22
CA VAL A 92 15.60 7.25 -13.41
C VAL A 92 16.95 6.57 -13.29
N ARG A 93 18.00 7.25 -13.73
CA ARG A 93 19.38 6.75 -13.64
C ARG A 93 20.04 7.14 -12.31
N GLY A 94 21.02 6.36 -11.89
CA GLY A 94 21.85 6.68 -10.75
C GLY A 94 21.27 6.28 -9.39
N ILE A 95 20.15 5.57 -9.34
CA ILE A 95 19.64 4.91 -8.15
C ILE A 95 20.26 3.51 -8.07
N ASP A 96 20.83 3.13 -6.91
CA ASP A 96 21.38 1.79 -6.70
C ASP A 96 20.29 0.82 -6.23
N ALA A 97 19.41 1.28 -5.32
CA ALA A 97 18.27 0.47 -4.89
C ALA A 97 17.02 1.32 -4.57
N ILE A 98 15.85 0.74 -4.85
CA ILE A 98 14.55 1.19 -4.34
C ILE A 98 14.07 0.16 -3.32
N MET A 99 13.89 0.60 -2.09
CA MET A 99 13.25 -0.15 -1.03
C MET A 99 11.78 0.27 -0.99
N GLY A 100 10.93 -0.54 -1.61
CA GLY A 100 9.52 -0.25 -1.84
C GLY A 100 8.60 -0.60 -0.69
N GLY A 101 7.39 -0.11 -0.78
CA GLY A 101 6.29 -0.37 0.14
C GLY A 101 4.95 -0.32 -0.59
N HIS A 102 3.85 -0.06 0.12
CA HIS A 102 2.48 0.13 -0.35
C HIS A 102 1.77 -1.14 -0.84
N THR A 103 2.27 -1.85 -1.83
CA THR A 103 1.63 -3.05 -2.39
C THR A 103 1.83 -4.31 -1.54
N HIS A 104 2.61 -4.21 -0.47
CA HIS A 104 2.85 -5.29 0.51
C HIS A 104 3.49 -6.55 -0.08
N ASP A 105 4.20 -6.43 -1.21
CA ASP A 105 4.89 -7.55 -1.83
C ASP A 105 6.04 -8.08 -0.96
N GLY A 106 6.14 -9.39 -0.84
CA GLY A 106 7.27 -10.07 -0.23
C GLY A 106 8.22 -10.54 -1.34
N VAL A 107 9.26 -9.78 -1.66
CA VAL A 107 10.16 -10.03 -2.78
C VAL A 107 11.40 -10.81 -2.30
N PRO A 108 11.49 -12.14 -2.61
CA PRO A 108 12.57 -12.99 -2.07
C PRO A 108 13.94 -12.67 -2.65
N ALA A 109 14.01 -12.08 -3.84
CA ALA A 109 15.23 -11.59 -4.46
C ALA A 109 14.96 -10.26 -5.17
N PRO A 110 15.87 -9.26 -5.12
CA PRO A 110 15.66 -7.98 -5.75
C PRO A 110 15.47 -8.11 -7.27
N VAL A 111 14.50 -7.38 -7.80
CA VAL A 111 14.35 -7.27 -9.27
C VAL A 111 15.43 -6.34 -9.79
N LYS A 112 16.23 -6.82 -10.74
CA LYS A 112 17.28 -6.04 -11.40
C LYS A 112 16.69 -5.30 -12.59
N VAL A 113 16.48 -4.01 -12.47
CA VAL A 113 15.90 -3.18 -13.52
C VAL A 113 17.00 -2.43 -14.26
N LYS A 114 17.09 -2.67 -15.58
CA LYS A 114 18.02 -1.94 -16.46
C LYS A 114 17.48 -0.55 -16.78
N ASN A 115 18.36 0.45 -16.78
CA ASN A 115 18.08 1.83 -17.17
C ASN A 115 19.29 2.43 -17.90
N PRO A 116 19.20 3.66 -18.46
CA PRO A 116 20.31 4.27 -19.18
C PRO A 116 21.58 4.51 -18.35
N GLY A 117 21.49 4.46 -17.03
CA GLY A 117 22.63 4.67 -16.10
C GLY A 117 23.21 3.36 -15.54
N GLY A 118 22.62 2.20 -15.85
CA GLY A 118 23.06 0.90 -15.33
C GLY A 118 21.92 0.01 -14.86
N VAL A 119 21.99 -0.46 -13.62
CA VAL A 119 20.99 -1.34 -12.99
C VAL A 119 20.57 -0.74 -11.66
N THR A 120 19.27 -0.68 -11.43
CA THR A 120 18.67 -0.39 -10.12
C THR A 120 18.06 -1.67 -9.55
N LEU A 121 18.30 -1.94 -8.27
CA LEU A 121 17.65 -3.04 -7.54
C LEU A 121 16.33 -2.55 -6.99
N VAL A 122 15.25 -3.29 -7.21
CA VAL A 122 13.93 -3.00 -6.62
C VAL A 122 13.53 -4.15 -5.71
N THR A 123 13.16 -3.84 -4.46
CA THR A 123 12.76 -4.83 -3.47
C THR A 123 11.61 -4.29 -2.61
N ASN A 124 10.86 -5.21 -2.01
CA ASN A 124 9.80 -4.91 -1.06
C ASN A 124 9.77 -6.02 0.00
N ALA A 125 9.65 -5.65 1.27
CA ALA A 125 9.74 -6.57 2.40
C ALA A 125 8.39 -6.94 3.02
N GLY A 126 7.35 -7.01 2.21
CA GLY A 126 6.00 -7.37 2.66
C GLY A 126 5.35 -6.28 3.50
N SER A 127 4.64 -6.68 4.54
CA SER A 127 3.90 -5.78 5.41
C SER A 127 3.87 -6.25 6.86
N ASN A 128 3.51 -5.35 7.77
CA ASN A 128 3.22 -5.66 9.18
C ASN A 128 4.39 -6.33 9.93
N GLY A 129 5.63 -6.05 9.54
CA GLY A 129 6.81 -6.66 10.16
C GLY A 129 6.97 -8.17 9.94
N LYS A 130 6.27 -8.75 8.94
CA LYS A 130 6.37 -10.20 8.64
C LYS A 130 7.74 -10.60 8.08
N PHE A 131 8.44 -9.65 7.47
CA PHE A 131 9.77 -9.86 6.91
C PHE A 131 10.70 -8.71 7.26
N LEU A 132 11.99 -9.01 7.31
CA LEU A 132 13.09 -8.06 7.34
C LEU A 132 13.92 -8.21 6.07
N GLY A 133 13.89 -7.19 5.20
CA GLY A 133 14.79 -7.13 4.04
C GLY A 133 16.17 -6.61 4.46
N VAL A 134 17.22 -7.37 4.18
CA VAL A 134 18.60 -6.97 4.43
C VAL A 134 19.35 -6.88 3.10
N LEU A 135 19.90 -5.71 2.81
CA LEU A 135 20.64 -5.44 1.58
C LEU A 135 22.03 -4.88 1.93
N ASP A 136 23.05 -5.68 1.64
CA ASP A 136 24.46 -5.30 1.81
C ASP A 136 25.06 -4.93 0.45
N PHE A 137 25.75 -3.80 0.35
CA PHE A 137 26.49 -3.40 -0.84
C PHE A 137 28.00 -3.56 -0.64
N ASP A 138 28.68 -4.15 -1.63
CA ASP A 138 30.13 -4.07 -1.78
C ASP A 138 30.46 -2.85 -2.67
N VAL A 139 31.12 -1.84 -2.08
CA VAL A 139 31.44 -0.59 -2.78
C VAL A 139 32.92 -0.53 -3.10
N LYS A 140 33.27 -0.49 -4.39
CA LYS A 140 34.65 -0.40 -4.89
C LYS A 140 34.77 0.76 -5.88
N GLY A 141 35.84 1.54 -5.75
CA GLY A 141 36.04 2.69 -6.64
C GLY A 141 34.91 3.70 -6.63
N GLY A 142 34.15 3.81 -5.53
CA GLY A 142 33.02 4.72 -5.38
C GLY A 142 31.73 4.30 -6.10
N LYS A 143 31.63 3.03 -6.49
CA LYS A 143 30.46 2.42 -7.12
C LYS A 143 30.08 1.12 -6.44
N VAL A 144 28.81 0.76 -6.50
CA VAL A 144 28.33 -0.57 -6.08
C VAL A 144 28.90 -1.60 -7.06
N ALA A 145 29.79 -2.47 -6.59
CA ALA A 145 30.41 -3.53 -7.35
C ALA A 145 29.62 -4.85 -7.26
N ASP A 146 29.05 -5.12 -6.08
CA ASP A 146 28.25 -6.32 -5.82
C ASP A 146 27.26 -6.05 -4.67
N PHE A 147 26.32 -6.96 -4.47
CA PHE A 147 25.37 -6.90 -3.38
C PHE A 147 24.97 -8.27 -2.85
N ARG A 148 24.52 -8.33 -1.62
CA ARG A 148 23.85 -9.48 -1.03
C ARG A 148 22.49 -9.05 -0.50
N TYR A 149 21.48 -9.87 -0.74
CA TYR A 149 20.13 -9.63 -0.24
C TYR A 149 19.57 -10.84 0.48
N LYS A 150 18.83 -10.59 1.54
CA LYS A 150 18.05 -11.61 2.27
C LYS A 150 16.71 -11.03 2.64
N LEU A 151 15.65 -11.77 2.39
CA LEU A 151 14.33 -11.53 2.94
C LEU A 151 14.12 -12.51 4.08
N LEU A 152 14.27 -12.04 5.31
CA LEU A 152 14.20 -12.86 6.52
C LEU A 152 12.79 -12.87 7.07
N PRO A 153 12.10 -14.01 7.14
CA PRO A 153 10.79 -14.08 7.77
C PRO A 153 10.92 -13.90 9.29
N VAL A 154 9.99 -13.15 9.86
CA VAL A 154 9.91 -12.89 11.30
C VAL A 154 8.85 -13.81 11.91
N PHE A 155 9.32 -14.85 12.61
CA PHE A 155 8.45 -15.81 13.30
C PHE A 155 8.40 -15.47 14.79
N SER A 156 7.27 -14.95 15.26
CA SER A 156 7.08 -14.53 16.65
C SER A 156 7.22 -15.65 17.68
N ASN A 157 7.02 -16.91 17.27
CA ASN A 157 7.16 -18.09 18.10
C ASN A 157 8.60 -18.67 18.12
N LEU A 158 9.50 -18.16 17.28
CA LEU A 158 10.90 -18.61 17.21
C LEU A 158 11.89 -17.56 17.71
N LEU A 159 11.47 -16.29 17.74
CA LEU A 159 12.32 -15.18 18.15
C LEU A 159 11.88 -14.65 19.52
N PRO A 160 12.81 -14.42 20.45
CA PRO A 160 12.48 -13.78 21.73
C PRO A 160 12.03 -12.33 21.45
N ALA A 161 10.90 -11.94 22.06
CA ALA A 161 10.44 -10.56 21.98
C ALA A 161 11.39 -9.61 22.73
N ASP A 162 11.61 -8.41 22.20
CA ASP A 162 12.33 -7.36 22.91
C ASP A 162 11.56 -6.96 24.19
N ALA A 163 12.24 -7.00 25.34
CA ALA A 163 11.63 -6.77 26.62
C ALA A 163 11.12 -5.33 26.79
N GLY A 164 11.87 -4.34 26.26
CA GLY A 164 11.48 -2.92 26.32
C GLY A 164 10.24 -2.64 25.47
N MET A 165 10.20 -3.17 24.25
CA MET A 165 9.04 -3.05 23.36
C MET A 165 7.82 -3.77 23.94
N SER A 166 8.00 -4.97 24.50
CA SER A 166 6.91 -5.71 25.15
C SER A 166 6.32 -4.94 26.34
N ALA A 167 7.14 -4.32 27.16
CA ALA A 167 6.69 -3.47 28.27
C ALA A 167 5.94 -2.23 27.77
N LEU A 168 6.42 -1.58 26.70
CA LEU A 168 5.76 -0.42 26.10
C LEU A 168 4.38 -0.80 25.53
N ILE A 169 4.30 -1.89 24.77
CA ILE A 169 3.03 -2.41 24.22
C ILE A 169 2.04 -2.70 25.35
N LYS A 170 2.47 -3.43 26.39
CA LYS A 170 1.63 -3.73 27.54
C LYS A 170 1.09 -2.47 28.22
N LYS A 171 1.96 -1.46 28.42
CA LYS A 171 1.57 -0.18 29.01
C LYS A 171 0.51 0.55 28.18
N ILE A 172 0.70 0.60 26.85
CA ILE A 172 -0.25 1.29 25.95
C ILE A 172 -1.58 0.55 25.87
N ARG A 173 -1.55 -0.80 25.81
CA ARG A 173 -2.74 -1.64 25.69
C ARG A 173 -3.56 -1.76 26.97
N ALA A 174 -2.94 -1.61 28.15
CA ALA A 174 -3.57 -1.88 29.43
C ALA A 174 -4.97 -1.25 29.63
N PRO A 175 -5.24 0.01 29.24
CA PRO A 175 -6.57 0.60 29.37
C PRO A 175 -7.63 -0.03 28.46
N TYR A 176 -7.24 -0.73 27.41
CA TYR A 176 -8.13 -1.25 26.37
C TYR A 176 -8.24 -2.78 26.37
N GLU A 177 -7.43 -3.48 27.14
CA GLU A 177 -7.26 -4.93 27.05
C GLU A 177 -8.57 -5.70 27.25
N SER A 178 -9.39 -5.33 28.25
CA SER A 178 -10.68 -5.98 28.48
C SER A 178 -11.65 -5.79 27.31
N LYS A 179 -11.65 -4.61 26.68
CA LYS A 179 -12.47 -4.32 25.52
C LYS A 179 -11.99 -5.07 24.28
N LEU A 180 -10.67 -5.11 24.06
CA LEU A 180 -10.07 -5.80 22.93
C LEU A 180 -10.29 -7.31 23.00
N ALA A 181 -10.25 -7.87 24.21
CA ALA A 181 -10.45 -9.32 24.45
C ALA A 181 -11.92 -9.76 24.41
N GLU A 182 -12.90 -8.83 24.33
CA GLU A 182 -14.32 -9.16 24.27
C GLU A 182 -14.61 -10.10 23.10
N LYS A 183 -15.14 -11.29 23.41
CA LYS A 183 -15.53 -12.29 22.43
C LYS A 183 -16.89 -11.94 21.84
N LEU A 184 -16.97 -11.81 20.52
CA LEU A 184 -18.19 -11.41 19.80
C LEU A 184 -18.89 -12.61 19.17
N ALA A 185 -18.15 -13.56 18.61
CA ALA A 185 -18.66 -14.74 17.92
C ALA A 185 -17.55 -15.79 17.78
N VAL A 186 -17.91 -16.93 17.19
CA VAL A 186 -16.99 -17.97 16.72
C VAL A 186 -17.23 -18.15 15.23
N THR A 187 -16.18 -18.33 14.44
CA THR A 187 -16.32 -18.57 12.99
C THR A 187 -16.31 -20.05 12.65
N ASP A 188 -17.19 -20.47 11.75
CA ASP A 188 -17.22 -21.84 11.23
C ASP A 188 -16.30 -22.02 10.02
N GLY A 189 -15.90 -20.92 9.37
CA GLY A 189 -15.06 -20.92 8.18
C GLY A 189 -13.85 -20.00 8.31
N LEU A 190 -12.96 -20.05 7.31
CA LEU A 190 -11.85 -19.11 7.20
C LEU A 190 -12.36 -17.70 6.94
N LEU A 191 -12.01 -16.75 7.79
CA LEU A 191 -12.29 -15.32 7.58
C LEU A 191 -11.01 -14.58 7.21
N TYR A 192 -11.08 -13.80 6.13
CA TYR A 192 -9.94 -13.01 5.61
C TYR A 192 -10.39 -11.85 4.74
N ARG A 193 -9.49 -10.86 4.59
CA ARG A 193 -9.66 -9.70 3.69
C ARG A 193 -8.45 -9.59 2.76
N ARG A 194 -8.26 -10.57 1.89
CA ARG A 194 -7.11 -10.64 0.98
C ARG A 194 -7.57 -10.92 -0.45
N GLY A 195 -6.79 -10.43 -1.42
CA GLY A 195 -7.08 -10.56 -2.85
C GLY A 195 -7.79 -9.34 -3.41
N ASN A 196 -7.94 -9.31 -4.73
CA ASN A 196 -8.47 -8.14 -5.45
C ASN A 196 -10.00 -7.99 -5.31
N PHE A 197 -10.70 -9.01 -4.85
CA PHE A 197 -12.15 -9.04 -4.68
C PHE A 197 -12.55 -9.38 -3.25
N ASN A 198 -13.84 -9.58 -2.99
CA ASN A 198 -14.35 -9.88 -1.66
C ASN A 198 -13.64 -11.09 -1.04
N GLY A 199 -13.08 -10.90 0.15
CA GLY A 199 -12.76 -11.97 1.07
C GLY A 199 -13.96 -12.30 1.95
N SER A 200 -13.88 -13.40 2.70
CA SER A 200 -15.00 -13.85 3.55
C SER A 200 -15.29 -12.89 4.72
N PHE A 201 -14.29 -12.16 5.25
CA PHE A 201 -14.54 -11.14 6.26
C PHE A 201 -15.14 -9.87 5.62
N ASP A 202 -14.81 -9.57 4.36
CA ASP A 202 -15.48 -8.48 3.62
C ASP A 202 -16.98 -8.74 3.53
N GLN A 203 -17.39 -10.00 3.29
CA GLN A 203 -18.81 -10.35 3.22
C GLN A 203 -19.53 -10.09 4.54
N VAL A 204 -18.91 -10.42 5.69
CA VAL A 204 -19.46 -10.10 7.02
C VAL A 204 -19.69 -8.58 7.18
N ILE A 205 -18.73 -7.76 6.74
CA ILE A 205 -18.85 -6.30 6.79
C ILE A 205 -19.99 -5.82 5.89
N LEU A 206 -20.05 -6.32 4.66
CA LEU A 206 -21.06 -5.93 3.66
C LEU A 206 -22.48 -6.30 4.11
N ASP A 207 -22.67 -7.50 4.62
CA ASP A 207 -23.95 -7.97 5.16
C ASP A 207 -24.39 -7.16 6.37
N GLY A 208 -23.42 -6.79 7.24
CA GLY A 208 -23.64 -5.90 8.36
C GLY A 208 -24.12 -4.52 7.91
N LEU A 209 -23.51 -3.94 6.88
CA LEU A 209 -23.91 -2.65 6.32
C LEU A 209 -25.31 -2.71 5.70
N LEU A 210 -25.61 -3.73 4.87
CA LEU A 210 -26.91 -3.93 4.27
C LEU A 210 -28.01 -3.99 5.32
N LYS A 211 -27.80 -4.83 6.36
CA LYS A 211 -28.76 -5.03 7.43
C LYS A 211 -28.97 -3.78 8.28
N GLN A 212 -27.89 -3.11 8.68
CA GLN A 212 -27.95 -1.96 9.59
C GLN A 212 -28.47 -0.69 8.94
N LYS A 213 -28.30 -0.55 7.64
CA LYS A 213 -28.68 0.63 6.87
C LYS A 213 -29.94 0.42 6.02
N SER A 214 -30.48 -0.80 5.98
CA SER A 214 -31.60 -1.18 5.11
C SER A 214 -31.37 -0.76 3.65
N ALA A 215 -30.11 -0.94 3.20
CA ALA A 215 -29.70 -0.62 1.84
C ALA A 215 -29.80 -1.86 0.94
N GLU A 216 -29.93 -1.66 -0.36
CA GLU A 216 -29.96 -2.76 -1.34
C GLU A 216 -28.55 -3.18 -1.77
N ILE A 217 -27.61 -2.22 -1.79
CA ILE A 217 -26.22 -2.43 -2.16
C ILE A 217 -25.34 -1.85 -1.05
N SER A 218 -24.26 -2.53 -0.74
CA SER A 218 -23.23 -2.02 0.17
C SER A 218 -21.87 -1.99 -0.52
N PHE A 219 -21.10 -0.94 -0.25
CA PHE A 219 -19.71 -0.81 -0.64
C PHE A 219 -18.82 -0.70 0.58
N SER A 220 -17.67 -1.37 0.55
CA SER A 220 -16.60 -1.22 1.53
C SER A 220 -15.28 -1.08 0.80
N PRO A 221 -14.38 -0.21 1.27
CA PRO A 221 -13.06 -0.07 0.65
C PRO A 221 -12.30 -1.39 0.58
N GLY A 222 -11.60 -1.60 -0.53
CA GLY A 222 -10.78 -2.79 -0.75
C GLY A 222 -9.45 -2.69 -0.05
N PHE A 223 -9.36 -3.14 1.19
CA PHE A 223 -8.12 -3.20 1.97
C PHE A 223 -7.63 -4.62 2.17
N ARG A 224 -6.31 -4.78 2.21
CA ARG A 224 -5.63 -6.08 2.38
C ARG A 224 -4.95 -6.22 3.73
N TRP A 225 -5.50 -5.64 4.76
CA TRP A 225 -4.98 -5.78 6.13
C TRP A 225 -5.88 -6.63 7.02
N GLY A 226 -5.48 -6.74 8.27
CA GLY A 226 -6.12 -7.60 9.24
C GLY A 226 -5.51 -8.99 9.25
N THR A 227 -5.80 -9.72 10.31
CA THR A 227 -5.42 -11.12 10.50
C THR A 227 -6.49 -12.02 9.92
N SER A 228 -6.09 -13.19 9.40
CA SER A 228 -7.03 -14.26 9.06
C SER A 228 -7.44 -14.98 10.32
N LEU A 229 -8.69 -15.45 10.39
CA LEU A 229 -9.22 -16.29 11.46
C LEU A 229 -9.57 -17.68 10.91
N LEU A 230 -9.09 -18.70 11.57
CA LEU A 230 -9.33 -20.09 11.19
C LEU A 230 -10.67 -20.58 11.70
N PRO A 231 -11.25 -21.65 11.10
CA PRO A 231 -12.46 -22.27 11.61
C PRO A 231 -12.34 -22.64 13.09
N GLY A 232 -13.36 -22.33 13.89
CA GLY A 232 -13.41 -22.56 15.33
C GLY A 232 -12.76 -21.46 16.18
N GLU A 233 -12.10 -20.46 15.58
CA GLU A 233 -11.52 -19.35 16.33
C GLU A 233 -12.57 -18.33 16.77
N SER A 234 -12.33 -17.72 17.94
CA SER A 234 -13.16 -16.64 18.45
C SER A 234 -12.88 -15.34 17.72
N ILE A 235 -13.91 -14.68 17.22
CA ILE A 235 -13.86 -13.30 16.73
C ILE A 235 -13.92 -12.40 17.96
N THR A 236 -12.87 -11.64 18.22
CA THR A 236 -12.81 -10.67 19.32
C THR A 236 -13.05 -9.25 18.81
N MET A 237 -13.27 -8.30 19.73
CA MET A 237 -13.34 -6.88 19.40
C MET A 237 -12.05 -6.39 18.73
N GLU A 238 -10.88 -6.91 19.14
CA GLU A 238 -9.61 -6.58 18.49
C GLU A 238 -9.61 -7.01 17.02
N HIS A 239 -10.06 -8.24 16.71
CA HIS A 239 -10.16 -8.72 15.33
C HIS A 239 -11.11 -7.83 14.51
N LEU A 240 -12.24 -7.42 15.09
CA LEU A 240 -13.18 -6.54 14.40
C LEU A 240 -12.56 -5.18 14.11
N LEU A 241 -11.91 -4.55 15.09
CA LEU A 241 -11.25 -3.27 14.92
C LEU A 241 -10.10 -3.34 13.91
N ASP A 242 -9.29 -4.41 13.94
CA ASP A 242 -8.21 -4.66 13.00
C ASP A 242 -8.73 -4.81 11.55
N GLN A 243 -9.85 -5.50 11.37
CA GLN A 243 -10.47 -5.71 10.05
C GLN A 243 -11.19 -4.46 9.52
N THR A 244 -11.68 -3.60 10.40
CA THR A 244 -12.46 -2.41 10.04
C THR A 244 -11.68 -1.10 10.21
N ALA A 245 -10.37 -1.16 10.47
CA ALA A 245 -9.52 0.02 10.57
C ALA A 245 -9.45 0.76 9.23
N ILE A 246 -10.14 1.89 9.13
CA ILE A 246 -10.17 2.77 7.96
C ILE A 246 -9.99 4.22 8.40
N THR A 247 -9.66 5.09 7.43
CA THR A 247 -9.42 6.51 7.68
C THR A 247 -10.67 7.26 8.15
N TYR A 248 -11.85 6.79 7.72
CA TYR A 248 -13.13 7.41 8.09
C TYR A 248 -14.00 6.45 8.88
N PRO A 249 -14.53 6.87 10.03
CA PRO A 249 -15.46 6.05 10.82
C PRO A 249 -16.93 6.18 10.36
N TYR A 250 -17.19 6.86 9.25
CA TYR A 250 -18.55 7.16 8.82
C TYR A 250 -19.03 6.18 7.76
N THR A 251 -20.32 5.83 7.84
CA THR A 251 -21.06 5.20 6.74
C THR A 251 -22.07 6.19 6.20
N THR A 252 -22.18 6.27 4.88
CA THR A 252 -23.18 7.10 4.20
C THR A 252 -24.22 6.22 3.53
N VAL A 253 -25.45 6.71 3.42
CA VAL A 253 -26.51 6.10 2.61
C VAL A 253 -26.95 7.13 1.59
N THR A 254 -26.96 6.74 0.33
CA THR A 254 -27.34 7.61 -0.77
C THR A 254 -28.01 6.81 -1.88
N ASN A 255 -28.86 7.46 -2.68
CA ASN A 255 -29.38 6.87 -3.90
C ASN A 255 -28.39 7.09 -5.04
N MET A 256 -28.11 6.03 -5.79
CA MET A 256 -27.22 6.07 -6.94
C MET A 256 -27.88 5.41 -8.15
N SER A 257 -27.67 5.95 -9.35
CA SER A 257 -28.06 5.27 -10.59
C SER A 257 -27.10 4.10 -10.89
N GLY A 258 -27.57 3.13 -11.69
CA GLY A 258 -26.72 2.06 -12.20
C GLY A 258 -25.50 2.59 -12.95
N GLU A 259 -25.67 3.62 -13.77
CA GLU A 259 -24.57 4.32 -14.47
C GLU A 259 -23.52 4.88 -13.50
N MET A 260 -23.93 5.50 -12.38
CA MET A 260 -23.00 6.01 -11.39
C MET A 260 -22.26 4.86 -10.71
N ILE A 261 -22.94 3.77 -10.36
CA ILE A 261 -22.34 2.57 -9.78
C ILE A 261 -21.28 1.99 -10.74
N LYS A 262 -21.64 1.87 -12.03
CA LYS A 262 -20.71 1.42 -13.07
C LYS A 262 -19.47 2.31 -13.15
N THR A 263 -19.65 3.62 -13.15
CA THR A 263 -18.56 4.59 -13.18
C THR A 263 -17.59 4.39 -12.02
N VAL A 264 -18.10 4.20 -10.80
CA VAL A 264 -17.26 3.93 -9.62
C VAL A 264 -16.48 2.62 -9.77
N LEU A 265 -17.15 1.54 -10.22
CA LEU A 265 -16.48 0.25 -10.40
C LEU A 265 -15.43 0.29 -11.51
N GLU A 266 -15.70 0.98 -12.61
CA GLU A 266 -14.76 1.17 -13.72
C GLU A 266 -13.53 1.99 -13.31
N ASP A 267 -13.72 3.07 -12.56
CA ASP A 267 -12.63 3.91 -12.06
C ASP A 267 -11.69 3.09 -11.16
N VAL A 268 -12.26 2.32 -10.22
CA VAL A 268 -11.46 1.44 -9.36
C VAL A 268 -10.79 0.32 -10.15
N ALA A 269 -11.47 -0.26 -11.15
CA ALA A 269 -10.88 -1.27 -12.02
C ALA A 269 -9.71 -0.71 -12.84
N ASP A 270 -9.78 0.55 -13.28
CA ASP A 270 -8.66 1.18 -13.99
C ASP A 270 -7.45 1.37 -13.08
N ASN A 271 -7.64 1.67 -11.80
CA ASN A 271 -6.54 1.74 -10.84
C ASN A 271 -5.77 0.41 -10.68
N LEU A 272 -6.44 -0.73 -10.89
CA LEU A 272 -5.80 -2.04 -10.76
C LEU A 272 -5.23 -2.56 -12.07
N PHE A 273 -5.96 -2.34 -13.16
CA PHE A 273 -5.72 -3.02 -14.44
C PHE A 273 -5.24 -2.09 -15.56
N ASN A 274 -4.92 -0.83 -15.25
CA ASN A 274 -4.31 0.06 -16.23
C ASN A 274 -2.96 -0.50 -16.68
N PRO A 275 -2.67 -0.61 -17.99
CA PRO A 275 -1.41 -1.14 -18.49
C PRO A 275 -0.20 -0.24 -18.15
N ASP A 276 -0.43 1.03 -17.84
CA ASP A 276 0.62 1.94 -17.37
C ASP A 276 0.64 1.98 -15.83
N PRO A 277 1.71 1.47 -15.17
CA PRO A 277 1.83 1.47 -13.71
C PRO A 277 1.71 2.85 -13.07
N TYR A 278 2.01 3.93 -13.78
CA TYR A 278 1.88 5.29 -13.25
C TYR A 278 0.43 5.76 -13.09
N TYR A 279 -0.53 5.02 -13.63
CA TYR A 279 -1.96 5.22 -13.38
C TYR A 279 -2.54 4.22 -12.36
N GLN A 280 -1.73 3.25 -11.90
CA GLN A 280 -2.15 2.32 -10.87
C GLN A 280 -1.91 2.94 -9.48
N GLN A 281 -2.99 3.35 -8.82
CA GLN A 281 -2.90 3.91 -7.47
C GLN A 281 -2.69 2.84 -6.40
N GLY A 282 -2.75 1.57 -6.77
CA GLY A 282 -2.71 0.42 -5.87
C GLY A 282 -4.06 0.19 -5.16
N GLY A 283 -4.09 -0.78 -4.26
CA GLY A 283 -5.31 -1.21 -3.58
C GLY A 283 -5.95 -2.40 -4.27
N ASP A 284 -7.23 -2.59 -4.02
CA ASP A 284 -8.05 -3.67 -4.55
C ASP A 284 -9.36 -3.11 -5.10
N MET A 285 -10.16 -3.95 -5.77
CA MET A 285 -11.54 -3.60 -6.10
C MET A 285 -12.32 -3.22 -4.84
N VAL A 286 -13.20 -2.24 -4.95
CA VAL A 286 -14.19 -1.98 -3.91
C VAL A 286 -14.97 -3.26 -3.61
N ARG A 287 -15.17 -3.56 -2.34
CA ARG A 287 -15.95 -4.72 -1.91
C ARG A 287 -17.44 -4.41 -2.08
N VAL A 288 -18.18 -5.34 -2.66
CA VAL A 288 -19.56 -5.11 -3.05
C VAL A 288 -20.46 -6.19 -2.46
N GLY A 289 -21.53 -5.78 -1.77
CA GLY A 289 -22.61 -6.65 -1.30
C GLY A 289 -23.94 -6.26 -1.94
N GLY A 290 -24.80 -7.26 -2.21
CA GLY A 290 -26.12 -7.06 -2.80
C GLY A 290 -26.15 -6.89 -4.32
N LEU A 291 -25.02 -6.62 -4.95
CA LEU A 291 -24.89 -6.44 -6.40
C LEU A 291 -24.02 -7.55 -7.00
N GLN A 292 -24.41 -8.07 -8.14
CA GLN A 292 -23.62 -8.95 -9.00
C GLN A 292 -23.16 -8.18 -10.24
N TYR A 293 -21.94 -8.43 -10.71
CA TYR A 293 -21.43 -7.86 -11.96
C TYR A 293 -20.35 -8.77 -12.56
N THR A 294 -20.12 -8.61 -13.85
CA THR A 294 -19.02 -9.25 -14.58
C THR A 294 -17.91 -8.25 -14.78
N ILE A 295 -16.65 -8.69 -14.62
CA ILE A 295 -15.47 -7.88 -14.88
C ILE A 295 -14.52 -8.58 -15.85
N ASP A 296 -14.07 -7.83 -16.88
CA ASP A 296 -12.96 -8.21 -17.76
C ASP A 296 -11.73 -7.34 -17.45
N PRO A 297 -10.74 -7.84 -16.71
CA PRO A 297 -9.53 -7.09 -16.40
C PRO A 297 -8.74 -6.62 -17.63
N ALA A 298 -8.82 -7.36 -18.74
CA ALA A 298 -8.14 -7.02 -19.98
C ALA A 298 -8.88 -5.95 -20.83
N GLY A 299 -10.11 -5.64 -20.48
CA GLY A 299 -10.90 -4.60 -21.12
C GLY A 299 -10.24 -3.21 -20.99
N GLY A 300 -10.51 -2.34 -21.97
CA GLY A 300 -10.10 -0.92 -21.86
C GLY A 300 -10.86 -0.18 -20.76
N ALA A 301 -10.33 0.97 -20.33
CA ALA A 301 -10.98 1.83 -19.35
C ALA A 301 -12.45 2.13 -19.73
N GLY A 302 -13.35 2.01 -18.79
CA GLY A 302 -14.78 2.19 -18.99
C GLY A 302 -15.51 1.03 -19.68
N LYS A 303 -14.81 -0.09 -19.94
CA LYS A 303 -15.35 -1.29 -20.63
C LYS A 303 -15.05 -2.59 -19.90
N ARG A 304 -14.63 -2.50 -18.63
CA ARG A 304 -14.31 -3.69 -17.84
C ARG A 304 -15.50 -4.25 -17.10
N ILE A 305 -16.48 -3.41 -16.74
CA ILE A 305 -17.65 -3.80 -15.94
C ILE A 305 -18.88 -3.94 -16.84
N SER A 306 -19.57 -5.07 -16.68
CA SER A 306 -20.80 -5.38 -17.41
C SER A 306 -21.74 -6.26 -16.59
N GLU A 307 -22.96 -6.43 -17.08
CA GLU A 307 -23.99 -7.31 -16.49
C GLU A 307 -24.26 -7.03 -15.01
N MET A 308 -24.32 -5.76 -14.62
CA MET A 308 -24.66 -5.42 -13.24
C MET A 308 -26.11 -5.79 -12.93
N ARG A 309 -26.31 -6.61 -11.89
CA ARG A 309 -27.63 -7.12 -11.51
C ARG A 309 -27.91 -6.90 -10.03
N LEU A 310 -29.05 -6.31 -9.76
CA LEU A 310 -29.63 -6.19 -8.43
C LEU A 310 -30.88 -7.07 -8.37
N ASN A 311 -30.91 -8.05 -7.45
CA ASN A 311 -32.00 -9.02 -7.32
C ASN A 311 -32.37 -9.70 -8.67
N GLY A 312 -31.36 -10.00 -9.50
CA GLY A 312 -31.50 -10.60 -10.82
C GLY A 312 -31.85 -9.66 -11.97
N ASN A 313 -32.22 -8.42 -11.70
CA ASN A 313 -32.56 -7.42 -12.71
C ASN A 313 -31.31 -6.60 -13.11
N LEU A 314 -31.16 -6.34 -14.41
CA LEU A 314 -30.12 -5.42 -14.90
C LEU A 314 -30.38 -4.01 -14.40
N ILE A 315 -29.32 -3.29 -14.00
CA ILE A 315 -29.36 -1.91 -13.50
C ILE A 315 -28.43 -0.96 -14.26
N GLU A 316 -27.96 -1.39 -15.43
CA GLU A 316 -27.12 -0.58 -16.33
C GLU A 316 -27.95 0.47 -17.09
#